data_9f77e8460319da67a6debb3f1c67a8e2
#
_entry.id   9f77e8460319da67a6debb3f1c67a8e2
#
_cell.length_a   1.000
_cell.length_b   1.000
_cell.length_c   1.000
_cell.angle_alpha   90.00
_cell.angle_beta   90.00
_cell.angle_gamma   90.00
#
_symmetry.space_group_name_H-M   'P 1'
#
loop_
_entity.id
_entity.type
_entity.pdbx_description
1 polymer ?
#
loop_
_entity_poly.entity_id
_entity_poly.type
_entity_poly.pdbx_seq_one_letter_code
_entity_poly.pdbx_strand_id
1 'polypeptide(L)'
;MDKEELTAWALANGWQIIAGWPSLTKPRAPKEAIVRMVFKATVVNLEVKKPAGKWEKVSGEAYGKVVADPETGRPSGLGFDSIPSFSMLMQDNKDRLMMERLNGGRKG
;
A
#
# COMPACT_ATOMS: atom_id res chain seq x y z
N MET A 1 -3.18 0.08 14.63
CA MET A 1 -3.52 -1.02 13.68
C MET A 1 -2.38 -2.03 13.68
N ASP A 2 -2.71 -3.27 13.83
CA ASP A 2 -1.73 -4.35 13.77
C ASP A 2 -1.45 -4.77 12.30
N LYS A 3 -0.57 -5.74 12.14
CA LYS A 3 -0.17 -6.26 10.82
C LYS A 3 -1.36 -6.76 10.00
N GLU A 4 -2.26 -7.52 10.63
CA GLU A 4 -3.43 -8.08 9.94
C GLU A 4 -4.40 -7.00 9.50
N GLU A 5 -4.65 -6.00 10.35
CA GLU A 5 -5.52 -4.88 10.04
C GLU A 5 -4.95 -4.03 8.90
N LEU A 6 -3.65 -3.75 8.93
CA LEU A 6 -2.98 -3.01 7.86
C LEU A 6 -3.01 -3.77 6.53
N THR A 7 -2.77 -5.07 6.58
CA THR A 7 -2.82 -5.91 5.38
C THR A 7 -4.24 -5.94 4.80
N ALA A 8 -5.24 -6.12 5.64
CA ALA A 8 -6.65 -6.14 5.18
C ALA A 8 -7.05 -4.80 4.56
N TRP A 9 -6.69 -3.69 5.20
CA TRP A 9 -6.94 -2.37 4.64
C TRP A 9 -6.26 -2.20 3.28
N ALA A 10 -5.00 -2.57 3.19
CA ALA A 10 -4.22 -2.43 1.95
C ALA A 10 -4.86 -3.22 0.80
N LEU A 11 -5.17 -4.50 1.03
CA LEU A 11 -5.77 -5.34 0.00
C LEU A 11 -7.14 -4.84 -0.45
N ALA A 12 -7.91 -4.25 0.47
CA ALA A 12 -9.20 -3.64 0.13
C ALA A 12 -9.05 -2.34 -0.67
N ASN A 13 -7.86 -1.75 -0.70
CA ASN A 13 -7.60 -0.43 -1.29
C ASN A 13 -6.60 -0.45 -2.45
N GLY A 14 -6.52 -1.56 -3.15
CA GLY A 14 -5.75 -1.67 -4.40
C GLY A 14 -4.30 -2.09 -4.22
N TRP A 15 -3.83 -2.27 -3.00
CA TRP A 15 -2.50 -2.82 -2.76
C TRP A 15 -2.52 -4.31 -3.08
N GLN A 16 -1.39 -4.86 -3.47
CA GLN A 16 -1.24 -6.29 -3.71
C GLN A 16 0.02 -6.80 -3.03
N ILE A 17 0.06 -8.08 -2.73
CA ILE A 17 1.25 -8.67 -2.10
C ILE A 17 2.29 -8.93 -3.19
N ILE A 18 3.45 -8.27 -3.06
CA ILE A 18 4.60 -8.46 -3.96
C ILE A 18 5.81 -8.71 -3.07
N ALA A 19 6.52 -9.79 -3.33
CA ALA A 19 7.67 -10.21 -2.53
C ALA A 19 7.35 -10.29 -1.03
N GLY A 20 6.12 -10.64 -0.70
CA GLY A 20 5.67 -10.83 0.68
C GLY A 20 5.13 -9.58 1.37
N TRP A 21 5.13 -8.42 0.71
CA TRP A 21 4.71 -7.16 1.33
C TRP A 21 3.55 -6.50 0.58
N PRO A 22 2.59 -5.89 1.31
CA PRO A 22 1.55 -5.07 0.66
C PRO A 22 2.22 -3.92 -0.10
N SER A 23 1.91 -3.79 -1.37
CA SER A 23 2.62 -2.88 -2.27
C SER A 23 1.68 -2.17 -3.22
N LEU A 24 2.04 -0.93 -3.57
CA LEU A 24 1.44 -0.18 -4.66
C LEU A 24 2.38 -0.28 -5.86
N THR A 25 1.81 -0.33 -7.06
CA THR A 25 2.56 -0.51 -8.30
C THR A 25 2.36 0.66 -9.23
N LYS A 26 3.26 0.77 -10.22
CA LYS A 26 3.09 1.75 -11.31
C LYS A 26 1.86 1.39 -12.14
N PRO A 27 1.08 2.39 -12.62
CA PRO A 27 -0.11 2.10 -13.43
C PRO A 27 0.16 1.23 -14.66
N ARG A 28 1.30 1.43 -15.32
CA ARG A 28 1.67 0.70 -16.53
C ARG A 28 2.58 -0.49 -16.31
N ALA A 29 2.89 -0.78 -15.05
CA ALA A 29 3.74 -1.90 -14.69
C ALA A 29 3.17 -2.56 -13.42
N PRO A 30 2.08 -3.31 -13.53
CA PRO A 30 1.33 -3.80 -12.37
C PRO A 30 2.05 -4.84 -11.52
N LYS A 31 3.23 -5.27 -11.94
CA LYS A 31 4.06 -6.19 -11.16
C LYS A 31 5.26 -5.49 -10.50
N GLU A 32 5.46 -4.20 -10.77
CA GLU A 32 6.56 -3.43 -10.20
C GLU A 32 6.10 -2.64 -8.98
N ALA A 33 6.45 -3.13 -7.80
CA ALA A 33 6.19 -2.41 -6.56
C ALA A 33 7.04 -1.14 -6.50
N ILE A 34 6.41 -0.02 -6.13
CA ILE A 34 7.09 1.27 -5.96
C ILE A 34 6.90 1.86 -4.56
N VAL A 35 5.87 1.43 -3.85
CA VAL A 35 5.63 1.74 -2.44
C VAL A 35 5.27 0.44 -1.74
N ARG A 36 5.77 0.23 -0.53
CA ARG A 36 5.41 -0.96 0.23
C ARG A 36 5.40 -0.70 1.73
N MET A 37 4.63 -1.50 2.45
CA MET A 37 4.70 -1.57 3.90
C MET A 37 5.50 -2.81 4.29
N VAL A 38 6.55 -2.61 5.09
CA VAL A 38 7.37 -3.70 5.60
C VAL A 38 7.10 -3.88 7.07
N PHE A 39 6.62 -5.05 7.45
CA PHE A 39 6.22 -5.33 8.83
C PHE A 39 7.42 -5.88 9.62
N LYS A 40 7.84 -5.14 10.64
CA LYS A 40 8.83 -5.58 11.61
C LYS A 40 8.14 -6.07 12.87
N ALA A 41 8.89 -6.57 13.83
CA ALA A 41 8.33 -7.13 15.07
C ALA A 41 7.48 -6.11 15.84
N THR A 42 7.94 -4.85 15.94
CA THR A 42 7.29 -3.82 16.74
C THR A 42 6.87 -2.58 15.97
N VAL A 43 7.28 -2.47 14.71
CA VAL A 43 7.01 -1.29 13.88
C VAL A 43 6.65 -1.71 12.47
N VAL A 44 5.93 -0.83 11.78
CA VAL A 44 5.71 -0.93 10.33
C VAL A 44 6.51 0.17 9.65
N ASN A 45 7.24 -0.18 8.60
CA ASN A 45 8.00 0.77 7.79
C ASN A 45 7.26 1.02 6.48
N LEU A 46 7.23 2.28 6.07
CA LEU A 46 6.77 2.67 4.74
C LEU A 46 8.01 2.92 3.88
N GLU A 47 8.11 2.23 2.76
CA GLU A 47 9.27 2.29 1.88
C GLU A 47 8.87 2.67 0.46
N VAL A 48 9.73 3.43 -0.21
CA VAL A 48 9.57 3.77 -1.62
C VAL A 48 10.77 3.29 -2.41
N LYS A 49 10.52 2.87 -3.65
CA LYS A 49 11.59 2.43 -4.55
C LYS A 49 12.15 3.63 -5.29
N LYS A 50 13.46 3.81 -5.18
CA LYS A 50 14.17 4.89 -5.89
C LYS A 50 14.45 4.48 -7.34
N PRO A 51 14.71 5.46 -8.24
CA PRO A 51 15.01 5.16 -9.65
C PRO A 51 16.15 4.16 -9.85
N ALA A 52 17.12 4.14 -8.94
CA ALA A 52 18.23 3.20 -8.98
C ALA A 52 17.85 1.78 -8.56
N GLY A 53 16.59 1.54 -8.20
CA GLY A 53 16.09 0.22 -7.80
C GLY A 53 16.23 -0.10 -6.33
N LYS A 54 16.77 0.81 -5.52
CA LYS A 54 16.90 0.60 -4.08
C LYS A 54 15.67 1.09 -3.35
N TRP A 55 15.30 0.37 -2.29
CA TRP A 55 14.22 0.77 -1.41
C TRP A 55 14.73 1.74 -0.35
N GLU A 56 13.97 2.80 -0.11
CA GLU A 56 14.26 3.79 0.92
C GLU A 56 13.11 3.87 1.90
N LYS A 57 13.43 3.79 3.18
CA LYS A 57 12.45 3.98 4.23
C LYS A 57 12.09 5.47 4.33
N VAL A 58 10.82 5.81 4.17
CA VAL A 58 10.34 7.19 4.30
C VAL A 58 9.70 7.43 5.67
N SER A 59 9.19 6.40 6.32
CA SER A 59 8.71 6.49 7.70
C SER A 59 8.67 5.13 8.34
N GLY A 60 8.61 5.11 9.67
CA GLY A 60 8.40 3.90 10.44
C GLY A 60 7.68 4.28 11.72
N GLU A 61 6.72 3.47 12.14
CA GLU A 61 5.91 3.77 13.31
C GLU A 61 5.53 2.50 14.05
N ALA A 62 5.45 2.60 15.38
CA ALA A 62 4.94 1.50 16.18
C ALA A 62 3.48 1.23 15.82
N TYR A 63 3.08 -0.03 15.81
CA TYR A 63 1.72 -0.41 15.42
C TYR A 63 0.65 0.31 16.23
N GLY A 64 0.86 0.50 17.53
CA GLY A 64 -0.10 1.19 18.37
C GLY A 64 -0.28 2.68 18.07
N LYS A 65 0.63 3.27 17.32
CA LYS A 65 0.53 4.68 16.89
C LYS A 65 -0.05 4.85 15.51
N VAL A 66 -0.30 3.77 14.80
CA VAL A 66 -0.99 3.81 13.50
C VAL A 66 -2.46 3.57 13.78
N VAL A 67 -3.28 4.60 13.53
CA VAL A 67 -4.69 4.60 13.91
C VAL A 67 -5.55 4.72 12.66
N ALA A 68 -6.61 3.91 12.58
CA ALA A 68 -7.55 3.99 11.47
C ALA A 68 -8.38 5.27 11.60
N ASP A 69 -8.47 6.04 10.49
CA ASP A 69 -9.36 7.18 10.42
C ASP A 69 -10.80 6.70 10.61
N PRO A 70 -11.58 7.30 11.53
CA PRO A 70 -12.94 6.81 11.82
C PRO A 70 -13.91 6.93 10.64
N GLU A 71 -13.66 7.84 9.69
CA GLU A 71 -14.54 8.02 8.52
C GLU A 71 -14.14 7.16 7.34
N THR A 72 -12.83 7.05 7.07
CA THR A 72 -12.34 6.38 5.87
C THR A 72 -11.72 5.02 6.13
N GLY A 73 -11.37 4.70 7.37
CA GLY A 73 -10.61 3.51 7.73
C GLY A 73 -9.13 3.58 7.35
N ARG A 74 -8.71 4.67 6.72
CA ARG A 74 -7.32 4.83 6.24
C ARG A 74 -6.37 4.96 7.44
N PRO A 75 -5.23 4.24 7.43
CA PRO A 75 -4.23 4.38 8.48
C PRO A 75 -3.68 5.81 8.54
N SER A 76 -3.63 6.38 9.73
CA SER A 76 -2.98 7.67 9.99
C SER A 76 -1.75 7.44 10.85
N GLY A 77 -0.79 8.36 10.75
CA GLY A 77 0.46 8.28 11.51
C GLY A 77 1.59 7.55 10.76
N LEU A 78 1.32 7.00 9.58
CA LEU A 78 2.32 6.25 8.82
C LEU A 78 3.10 7.08 7.80
N GLY A 79 2.74 8.35 7.63
CA GLY A 79 3.50 9.25 6.77
C GLY A 79 3.22 9.11 5.28
N PHE A 80 2.04 8.63 4.89
CA PHE A 80 1.65 8.54 3.48
C PHE A 80 1.78 9.89 2.74
N ASP A 81 1.50 10.98 3.44
CA ASP A 81 1.55 12.32 2.85
C ASP A 81 2.96 12.77 2.49
N SER A 82 3.99 12.09 2.98
CA SER A 82 5.37 12.37 2.60
C SER A 82 5.74 11.82 1.22
N ILE A 83 4.87 11.00 0.62
CA ILE A 83 5.08 10.44 -0.71
C ILE A 83 4.37 11.34 -1.73
N PRO A 84 5.12 11.95 -2.69
CA PRO A 84 4.51 12.79 -3.71
C PRO A 84 3.44 12.03 -4.51
N SER A 85 2.30 12.68 -4.74
CA SER A 85 1.19 12.12 -5.53
C SER A 85 0.65 10.79 -5.01
N PHE A 86 0.76 10.56 -3.69
CA PHE A 86 0.32 9.30 -3.09
C PHE A 86 -1.17 9.02 -3.35
N SER A 87 -2.01 10.05 -3.25
CA SER A 87 -3.46 9.88 -3.49
C SER A 87 -3.77 9.44 -4.92
N MET A 88 -3.04 9.97 -5.91
CA MET A 88 -3.20 9.53 -7.30
C MET A 88 -2.73 8.09 -7.48
N LEU A 89 -1.61 7.75 -6.87
CA LEU A 89 -1.08 6.39 -6.93
C LEU A 89 -2.05 5.39 -6.31
N MET A 90 -2.63 5.72 -5.16
CA MET A 90 -3.66 4.91 -4.52
C MET A 90 -4.87 4.74 -5.43
N GLN A 91 -5.35 5.83 -6.03
CA GLN A 91 -6.52 5.78 -6.90
C GLN A 91 -6.26 4.91 -8.13
N ASP A 92 -5.09 5.04 -8.76
CA ASP A 92 -4.71 4.22 -9.90
C ASP A 92 -4.70 2.73 -9.55
N ASN A 93 -4.18 2.38 -8.39
CA ASN A 93 -4.15 0.99 -7.94
C ASN A 93 -5.56 0.47 -7.60
N LYS A 94 -6.42 1.30 -7.02
CA LYS A 94 -7.83 0.95 -6.76
C LYS A 94 -8.59 0.72 -8.05
N ASP A 95 -8.38 1.59 -9.05
CA ASP A 95 -9.02 1.46 -10.35
C ASP A 95 -8.59 0.17 -11.05
N ARG A 96 -7.31 -0.17 -11.00
CA ARG A 96 -6.81 -1.43 -11.54
C ARG A 96 -7.45 -2.64 -10.85
N LEU A 97 -7.54 -2.62 -9.54
CA LEU A 97 -8.17 -3.70 -8.78
C LEU A 97 -9.63 -3.88 -9.19
N MET A 98 -10.35 -2.78 -9.36
CA MET A 98 -11.76 -2.80 -9.79
C MET A 98 -11.89 -3.36 -11.21
N MET A 99 -11.03 -2.96 -12.12
CA MET A 99 -11.01 -3.49 -13.49
C MET A 99 -10.70 -4.98 -13.53
N GLU A 100 -9.76 -5.45 -12.73
CA GLU A 100 -9.45 -6.87 -12.62
C GLU A 100 -10.63 -7.67 -12.12
N ARG A 101 -11.39 -7.17 -11.15
CA ARG A 101 -12.59 -7.82 -10.62
C ARG A 101 -13.68 -7.92 -11.68
N LEU A 102 -13.90 -6.85 -12.44
CA LEU A 102 -14.90 -6.84 -13.50
C LEU A 102 -14.51 -7.81 -14.62
N ASN A 103 -13.25 -7.81 -15.03
CA ASN A 103 -12.76 -8.70 -16.07
C ASN A 103 -12.76 -10.16 -15.60
N GLY A 104 -12.39 -10.41 -14.37
CA GLY A 104 -12.42 -11.74 -13.77
C GLY A 104 -13.82 -12.35 -13.75
N GLY A 105 -14.86 -11.53 -13.53
CA GLY A 105 -16.25 -11.97 -13.54
C GLY A 105 -16.77 -12.34 -14.93
N ARG A 106 -16.06 -11.98 -16.01
CA ARG A 106 -16.43 -12.28 -17.39
C ARG A 106 -15.78 -13.52 -17.95
N LYS A 107 -14.83 -14.09 -17.28
CA LYS A 107 -14.25 -15.36 -17.66
C LYS A 107 -15.20 -16.46 -17.25
N GLY A 108 -16.20 -16.61 -18.06
CA GLY A 108 -17.11 -17.74 -17.90
C GLY A 108 -16.41 -19.03 -18.26
#